data_1a52c571ea74353e15be914982d426dd
#
_entry.id   1a52c571ea74353e15be914982d426dd
#
_cell.length_a   1.000
_cell.length_b   1.000
_cell.length_c   1.000
_cell.angle_alpha   90.00
_cell.angle_beta   90.00
_cell.angle_gamma   90.00
#
_symmetry.space_group_name_H-M   'P 1'
#
loop_
_entity.id
_entity.type
_entity.pdbx_description
1 polymer ?
#
loop_
_entity_poly.entity_id
_entity_poly.type
_entity_poly.pdbx_seq_one_letter_code
_entity_poly.pdbx_strand_id
1 'polypeptide(L)'
;VKSNVVSSNTVRSNTVRTPYKINPQAIKELEDDQKEMIRGVVELSDTTVKEVMVPRTDTVFLSSAASKEELLECISKSEHSRFPVYQDTVDHVIGTLHVKDVLNAIINNKPFDIHQLVRKPYFVPVSKHINDLLREFRRKKVHMAVVVDEYGGVSGVVSMEDIIEEIIGDIQDEFDHETDDVVELSNGSWLCDARVNLEFLAEETNLDLPAGDFDTLGGFVFHLLGKIPVRNEKIAYKDYDIIIQEMDGHKINSVKIVTHKKE
;
A
#
# COMPACT_ATOMS: atom_id res chain seq x y z
N VAL A 1 12.50 63.03 9.16
CA VAL A 1 12.70 61.71 9.77
C VAL A 1 12.59 60.70 8.61
N LYS A 2 13.75 60.17 8.19
CA LYS A 2 13.87 59.20 7.10
C LYS A 2 13.84 57.80 7.73
N SER A 3 12.88 56.99 7.33
CA SER A 3 12.80 55.56 7.67
C SER A 3 13.54 54.76 6.60
N ASN A 4 14.60 54.10 7.02
CA ASN A 4 15.36 53.13 6.20
C ASN A 4 14.55 51.83 6.09
N VAL A 5 14.18 51.43 4.87
CA VAL A 5 13.70 50.09 4.52
C VAL A 5 14.91 49.26 4.16
N VAL A 6 15.26 48.30 5.01
CA VAL A 6 16.28 47.30 4.72
C VAL A 6 15.68 46.21 3.86
N SER A 7 16.08 46.14 2.60
CA SER A 7 15.74 45.08 1.66
C SER A 7 16.67 43.90 1.92
N SER A 8 16.12 42.82 2.46
CA SER A 8 16.87 41.54 2.62
C SER A 8 16.82 40.75 1.31
N ASN A 9 17.86 40.89 0.48
CA ASN A 9 18.12 40.01 -0.65
C ASN A 9 18.57 38.65 -0.12
N THR A 10 17.66 37.67 -0.06
CA THR A 10 18.01 36.26 0.15
C THR A 10 18.53 35.68 -1.16
N VAL A 11 19.86 35.65 -1.28
CA VAL A 11 20.56 34.94 -2.36
C VAL A 11 20.33 33.43 -2.14
N ARG A 12 19.48 32.83 -2.98
CA ARG A 12 19.39 31.37 -3.07
C ARG A 12 20.65 30.86 -3.73
N SER A 13 21.56 30.27 -2.96
CA SER A 13 22.73 29.58 -3.47
C SER A 13 22.26 28.36 -4.28
N ASN A 14 22.42 28.40 -5.59
CA ASN A 14 22.34 27.25 -6.47
C ASN A 14 23.56 26.36 -6.20
N THR A 15 23.48 25.51 -5.20
CA THR A 15 24.46 24.44 -5.00
C THR A 15 24.22 23.41 -6.08
N VAL A 16 25.03 23.41 -7.12
CA VAL A 16 25.11 22.34 -8.12
C VAL A 16 25.58 21.10 -7.37
N ARG A 17 24.65 20.18 -7.10
CA ARG A 17 24.99 18.89 -6.51
C ARG A 17 25.83 18.13 -7.54
N THR A 18 27.10 17.90 -7.25
CA THR A 18 27.96 16.97 -7.99
C THR A 18 27.27 15.60 -8.02
N PRO A 19 27.21 14.90 -9.17
CA PRO A 19 26.62 13.57 -9.22
C PRO A 19 27.40 12.65 -8.28
N TYR A 20 26.70 12.09 -7.29
CA TYR A 20 27.26 11.09 -6.40
C TYR A 20 27.69 9.89 -7.24
N LYS A 21 28.97 9.57 -7.27
CA LYS A 21 29.46 8.30 -7.79
C LYS A 21 29.15 7.24 -6.76
N ILE A 22 28.19 6.38 -7.07
CA ILE A 22 27.86 5.23 -6.22
C ILE A 22 29.08 4.30 -6.23
N ASN A 23 29.68 4.08 -5.05
CA ASN A 23 30.77 3.12 -4.89
C ASN A 23 30.17 1.71 -4.86
N PRO A 24 30.55 0.78 -5.76
CA PRO A 24 30.03 -0.58 -5.77
C PRO A 24 30.27 -1.35 -4.46
N GLN A 25 31.29 -1.00 -3.68
CA GLN A 25 31.54 -1.58 -2.38
C GLN A 25 30.55 -1.09 -1.32
N ALA A 26 30.14 0.19 -1.37
CA ALA A 26 29.14 0.73 -0.47
C ALA A 26 27.76 0.05 -0.61
N ILE A 27 27.43 -0.47 -1.80
CA ILE A 27 26.18 -1.24 -2.01
C ILE A 27 26.20 -2.57 -1.25
N LYS A 28 27.37 -3.18 -1.10
CA LYS A 28 27.51 -4.46 -0.37
C LYS A 28 27.36 -4.32 1.15
N GLU A 29 27.66 -3.12 1.66
CA GLU A 29 27.59 -2.78 3.08
C GLU A 29 26.24 -2.20 3.51
N LEU A 30 25.25 -2.11 2.57
CA LEU A 30 23.91 -1.65 2.85
C LEU A 30 23.13 -2.71 3.63
N GLU A 31 22.24 -2.26 4.51
CA GLU A 31 21.22 -3.08 5.15
C GLU A 31 20.25 -3.63 4.10
N ASP A 32 19.55 -4.71 4.42
CA ASP A 32 18.74 -5.41 3.43
C ASP A 32 17.59 -4.54 2.92
N ASP A 33 16.94 -3.76 3.77
CA ASP A 33 15.91 -2.78 3.37
C ASP A 33 16.44 -1.74 2.36
N GLN A 34 17.69 -1.28 2.55
CA GLN A 34 18.31 -0.34 1.62
C GLN A 34 18.60 -0.98 0.26
N LYS A 35 18.94 -2.27 0.25
CA LYS A 35 19.14 -3.03 -1.00
C LYS A 35 17.81 -3.22 -1.71
N GLU A 36 16.72 -3.48 -0.98
CA GLU A 36 15.37 -3.63 -1.50
C GLU A 36 14.88 -2.33 -2.13
N MET A 37 15.03 -1.20 -1.45
CA MET A 37 14.73 0.12 -2.03
C MET A 37 15.51 0.38 -3.32
N ILE A 38 16.79 0.01 -3.39
CA ILE A 38 17.59 0.17 -4.61
C ILE A 38 17.04 -0.72 -5.74
N ARG A 39 16.62 -1.95 -5.42
CA ARG A 39 15.98 -2.86 -6.38
C ARG A 39 14.69 -2.26 -6.90
N GLY A 40 13.78 -1.80 -6.01
CA GLY A 40 12.53 -1.13 -6.38
C GLY A 40 12.76 0.08 -7.31
N VAL A 41 13.79 0.91 -7.04
CA VAL A 41 14.15 2.03 -7.93
C VAL A 41 14.58 1.56 -9.32
N VAL A 42 15.26 0.43 -9.44
CA VAL A 42 15.70 -0.13 -10.74
C VAL A 42 14.49 -0.69 -11.50
N GLU A 43 13.64 -1.44 -10.82
CA GLU A 43 12.44 -2.08 -11.37
C GLU A 43 11.39 -1.06 -11.81
N LEU A 44 11.33 0.11 -11.14
CA LEU A 44 10.42 1.21 -11.48
C LEU A 44 10.44 1.61 -12.97
N SER A 45 11.55 1.37 -13.66
CA SER A 45 11.70 1.72 -15.07
C SER A 45 10.93 0.79 -16.00
N ASP A 46 10.72 -0.45 -15.61
CA ASP A 46 10.13 -1.51 -16.41
C ASP A 46 8.66 -1.78 -16.01
N THR A 47 8.29 -1.44 -14.77
CA THR A 47 6.95 -1.64 -14.23
C THR A 47 5.93 -0.70 -14.88
N THR A 48 4.76 -1.23 -15.21
CA THR A 48 3.65 -0.48 -15.82
C THR A 48 2.56 -0.16 -14.80
N VAL A 49 1.71 0.84 -15.11
CA VAL A 49 0.55 1.20 -14.30
C VAL A 49 -0.39 0.01 -14.07
N LYS A 50 -0.50 -0.92 -15.03
CA LYS A 50 -1.33 -2.12 -14.92
C LYS A 50 -0.95 -3.00 -13.74
N GLU A 51 0.34 -3.05 -13.41
CA GLU A 51 0.88 -3.91 -12.35
C GLU A 51 0.67 -3.34 -10.95
N VAL A 52 0.56 -2.00 -10.85
CA VAL A 52 0.53 -1.26 -9.58
C VAL A 52 -0.84 -0.66 -9.26
N MET A 53 -1.72 -0.50 -10.27
CA MET A 53 -3.01 0.13 -10.07
C MET A 53 -3.93 -0.66 -9.15
N VAL A 54 -4.76 0.05 -8.37
CA VAL A 54 -5.93 -0.54 -7.73
C VAL A 54 -6.97 -0.86 -8.81
N PRO A 55 -7.32 -2.14 -9.02
CA PRO A 55 -8.28 -2.54 -10.04
C PRO A 55 -9.66 -1.91 -9.83
N ARG A 56 -10.45 -1.81 -10.91
CA ARG A 56 -11.81 -1.27 -10.89
C ARG A 56 -12.72 -1.96 -9.86
N THR A 57 -12.55 -3.26 -9.65
CA THR A 57 -13.33 -4.06 -8.69
C THR A 57 -13.10 -3.63 -7.25
N ASP A 58 -11.91 -3.16 -6.95
CA ASP A 58 -11.44 -2.82 -5.61
C ASP A 58 -11.43 -1.31 -5.38
N THR A 59 -11.64 -0.52 -6.44
CA THR A 59 -11.71 0.94 -6.39
C THR A 59 -13.06 1.41 -5.87
N VAL A 60 -13.05 2.29 -4.88
CA VAL A 60 -14.25 2.95 -4.36
C VAL A 60 -14.58 4.17 -5.21
N PHE A 61 -15.63 4.08 -6.02
CA PHE A 61 -16.15 5.17 -6.84
C PHE A 61 -17.31 5.89 -6.18
N LEU A 62 -17.40 7.21 -6.35
CA LEU A 62 -18.52 8.01 -5.88
C LEU A 62 -19.41 8.43 -7.05
N SER A 63 -20.72 8.31 -6.89
CA SER A 63 -21.68 8.83 -7.86
C SER A 63 -21.79 10.36 -7.74
N SER A 64 -21.83 11.07 -8.86
CA SER A 64 -22.11 12.51 -8.89
C SER A 64 -23.53 12.86 -8.41
N ALA A 65 -24.44 11.88 -8.40
CA ALA A 65 -25.81 12.00 -7.90
C ALA A 65 -25.96 11.64 -6.42
N ALA A 66 -24.84 11.23 -5.74
CA ALA A 66 -24.90 10.85 -4.34
C ALA A 66 -25.30 12.02 -3.44
N SER A 67 -26.13 11.74 -2.44
CA SER A 67 -26.46 12.68 -1.38
C SER A 67 -25.23 12.98 -0.52
N LYS A 68 -25.30 14.07 0.24
CA LYS A 68 -24.24 14.44 1.18
C LYS A 68 -24.02 13.33 2.23
N GLU A 69 -25.09 12.74 2.70
CA GLU A 69 -25.13 11.68 3.71
C GLU A 69 -24.45 10.41 3.20
N GLU A 70 -24.79 9.95 2.00
CA GLU A 70 -24.18 8.78 1.35
C GLU A 70 -22.69 9.00 1.09
N LEU A 71 -22.30 10.20 0.69
CA LEU A 71 -20.91 10.55 0.46
C LEU A 71 -20.10 10.51 1.76
N LEU A 72 -20.62 11.09 2.85
CA LEU A 72 -19.94 11.09 4.14
C LEU A 72 -19.83 9.67 4.73
N GLU A 73 -20.85 8.86 4.55
CA GLU A 73 -20.81 7.45 4.95
C GLU A 73 -19.73 6.68 4.18
N CYS A 74 -19.64 6.87 2.87
CA CYS A 74 -18.62 6.25 2.04
C CYS A 74 -17.20 6.67 2.46
N ILE A 75 -16.97 7.96 2.66
CA ILE A 75 -15.70 8.51 3.13
C ILE A 75 -15.30 7.93 4.50
N SER A 76 -16.26 7.82 5.42
CA SER A 76 -16.01 7.31 6.77
C SER A 76 -15.64 5.83 6.82
N LYS A 77 -16.11 5.04 5.83
CA LYS A 77 -15.86 3.59 5.79
C LYS A 77 -14.59 3.20 5.05
N SER A 78 -14.10 4.05 4.15
CA SER A 78 -13.09 3.66 3.17
C SER A 78 -11.67 4.17 3.47
N GLU A 79 -11.48 5.01 4.47
CA GLU A 79 -10.19 5.59 4.90
C GLU A 79 -9.37 6.30 3.80
N HIS A 80 -9.90 6.41 2.57
CA HIS A 80 -9.23 7.03 1.45
C HIS A 80 -9.31 8.55 1.47
N SER A 81 -8.26 9.22 1.01
CA SER A 81 -8.20 10.68 0.91
C SER A 81 -8.79 11.24 -0.38
N ARG A 82 -8.91 10.42 -1.43
CA ARG A 82 -9.34 10.82 -2.78
C ARG A 82 -10.21 9.75 -3.41
N PHE A 83 -11.24 10.20 -4.11
CA PHE A 83 -12.21 9.31 -4.76
C PHE A 83 -12.44 9.73 -6.20
N PRO A 84 -12.45 8.81 -7.17
CA PRO A 84 -12.95 9.08 -8.50
C PRO A 84 -14.47 9.28 -8.43
N VAL A 85 -14.97 10.31 -9.10
CA VAL A 85 -16.41 10.62 -9.19
C VAL A 85 -16.89 10.36 -10.59
N TYR A 86 -17.92 9.54 -10.72
CA TYR A 86 -18.51 9.20 -12.01
C TYR A 86 -19.92 9.78 -12.17
N GLN A 87 -20.33 9.92 -13.42
CA GLN A 87 -21.68 10.24 -13.82
C GLN A 87 -22.24 9.07 -14.65
N ASP A 88 -23.44 8.63 -14.33
CA ASP A 88 -24.19 7.54 -14.96
C ASP A 88 -23.50 6.18 -14.84
N THR A 89 -22.30 6.01 -15.36
CA THR A 89 -21.52 4.76 -15.31
C THR A 89 -20.09 5.05 -14.82
N VAL A 90 -19.45 4.04 -14.19
CA VAL A 90 -18.07 4.16 -13.68
C VAL A 90 -17.02 4.38 -14.80
N ASP A 91 -17.39 4.13 -16.06
CA ASP A 91 -16.54 4.45 -17.21
C ASP A 91 -16.57 5.96 -17.54
N HIS A 92 -17.55 6.69 -17.03
CA HIS A 92 -17.67 8.13 -17.23
C HIS A 92 -17.23 8.89 -15.97
N VAL A 93 -15.94 8.85 -15.67
CA VAL A 93 -15.36 9.60 -14.56
C VAL A 93 -15.28 11.09 -14.90
N ILE A 94 -16.01 11.92 -14.16
CA ILE A 94 -16.05 13.38 -14.35
C ILE A 94 -14.98 14.11 -13.54
N GLY A 95 -14.37 13.44 -12.54
CA GLY A 95 -13.30 14.03 -11.74
C GLY A 95 -12.89 13.26 -10.52
N THR A 96 -12.09 13.91 -9.69
CA THR A 96 -11.59 13.40 -8.41
C THR A 96 -12.06 14.29 -7.28
N LEU A 97 -12.70 13.70 -6.27
CA LEU A 97 -13.08 14.36 -5.02
C LEU A 97 -11.98 14.18 -3.99
N HIS A 98 -11.64 15.26 -3.30
CA HIS A 98 -10.72 15.23 -2.16
C HIS A 98 -11.50 15.38 -0.86
N VAL A 99 -11.30 14.49 0.10
CA VAL A 99 -11.95 14.54 1.43
C VAL A 99 -11.76 15.89 2.12
N LYS A 100 -10.57 16.47 2.03
CA LYS A 100 -10.29 17.79 2.62
C LYS A 100 -11.15 18.92 2.04
N ASP A 101 -11.56 18.84 0.77
CA ASP A 101 -12.39 19.85 0.14
C ASP A 101 -13.84 19.72 0.63
N VAL A 102 -14.30 18.48 0.86
CA VAL A 102 -15.60 18.19 1.51
C VAL A 102 -15.62 18.73 2.93
N LEU A 103 -14.60 18.44 3.73
CA LEU A 103 -14.49 18.93 5.11
C LEU A 103 -14.48 20.48 5.15
N ASN A 104 -13.72 21.12 4.25
CA ASN A 104 -13.70 22.57 4.14
C ASN A 104 -15.07 23.16 3.78
N ALA A 105 -15.84 22.51 2.92
CA ALA A 105 -17.20 22.95 2.58
C ALA A 105 -18.13 22.85 3.79
N ILE A 106 -18.04 21.76 4.55
CA ILE A 106 -18.85 21.52 5.76
C ILE A 106 -18.53 22.56 6.85
N ILE A 107 -17.23 22.74 7.16
CA ILE A 107 -16.79 23.68 8.23
C ILE A 107 -17.22 25.11 7.89
N ASN A 108 -17.19 25.51 6.62
CA ASN A 108 -17.58 26.84 6.20
C ASN A 108 -19.08 26.99 5.88
N ASN A 109 -19.91 25.99 6.21
CA ASN A 109 -21.35 25.97 5.92
C ASN A 109 -21.70 26.31 4.46
N LYS A 110 -20.86 25.88 3.51
CA LYS A 110 -21.12 26.09 2.08
C LYS A 110 -22.20 25.12 1.60
N PRO A 111 -23.04 25.52 0.62
CA PRO A 111 -23.95 24.57 -0.03
C PRO A 111 -23.15 23.38 -0.54
N PHE A 112 -23.66 22.17 -0.26
CA PHE A 112 -23.03 20.96 -0.76
C PHE A 112 -23.41 20.77 -2.23
N ASP A 113 -22.41 20.85 -3.10
CA ASP A 113 -22.54 20.58 -4.53
C ASP A 113 -21.30 19.81 -4.97
N ILE A 114 -21.48 18.54 -5.26
CA ILE A 114 -20.37 17.64 -5.64
C ILE A 114 -19.65 18.15 -6.90
N HIS A 115 -20.39 18.72 -7.87
CA HIS A 115 -19.82 19.25 -9.11
C HIS A 115 -18.85 20.42 -8.88
N GLN A 116 -19.06 21.21 -7.82
CA GLN A 116 -18.14 22.30 -7.45
C GLN A 116 -16.93 21.82 -6.64
N LEU A 117 -17.02 20.66 -6.00
CA LEU A 117 -15.95 20.08 -5.18
C LEU A 117 -15.02 19.18 -6.01
N VAL A 118 -15.51 18.64 -7.11
CA VAL A 118 -14.78 17.73 -7.97
C VAL A 118 -13.70 18.46 -8.76
N ARG A 119 -12.49 17.93 -8.74
CA ARG A 119 -11.35 18.43 -9.52
C ARG A 119 -11.25 17.67 -10.84
N LYS A 120 -10.67 18.31 -11.86
CA LYS A 120 -10.46 17.70 -13.18
C LYS A 120 -9.71 16.37 -13.05
N PRO A 121 -10.21 15.26 -13.66
CA PRO A 121 -9.57 13.97 -13.59
C PRO A 121 -8.29 13.95 -14.43
N TYR A 122 -7.33 13.16 -14.01
CA TYR A 122 -6.14 12.88 -14.78
C TYR A 122 -6.17 11.44 -15.25
N PHE A 123 -6.23 11.22 -16.56
CA PHE A 123 -6.30 9.89 -17.17
C PHE A 123 -4.94 9.44 -17.65
N VAL A 124 -4.67 8.13 -17.46
CA VAL A 124 -3.46 7.47 -17.94
C VAL A 124 -3.78 6.08 -18.51
N PRO A 125 -3.09 5.62 -19.55
CA PRO A 125 -3.29 4.27 -20.08
C PRO A 125 -2.64 3.23 -19.16
N VAL A 126 -3.18 1.99 -19.18
CA VAL A 126 -2.66 0.83 -18.44
C VAL A 126 -1.19 0.52 -18.77
N SER A 127 -0.75 0.79 -20.00
CA SER A 127 0.61 0.50 -20.50
C SER A 127 1.66 1.54 -20.13
N LYS A 128 1.30 2.60 -19.41
CA LYS A 128 2.24 3.65 -19.04
C LYS A 128 3.21 3.15 -17.98
N HIS A 129 4.52 3.46 -18.13
CA HIS A 129 5.50 3.16 -17.08
C HIS A 129 5.32 4.07 -15.88
N ILE A 130 5.41 3.48 -14.66
CA ILE A 130 5.17 4.21 -13.41
C ILE A 130 6.25 5.26 -13.14
N ASN A 131 7.49 5.08 -13.61
CA ASN A 131 8.54 6.10 -13.53
C ASN A 131 8.14 7.41 -14.25
N ASP A 132 7.54 7.32 -15.44
CA ASP A 132 7.06 8.49 -16.17
C ASP A 132 5.84 9.10 -15.50
N LEU A 133 4.94 8.25 -14.98
CA LEU A 133 3.77 8.71 -14.24
C LEU A 133 4.17 9.47 -12.97
N LEU A 134 5.15 8.99 -12.21
CA LEU A 134 5.66 9.68 -11.01
C LEU A 134 6.21 11.06 -11.34
N ARG A 135 6.96 11.19 -12.45
CA ARG A 135 7.44 12.50 -12.94
C ARG A 135 6.29 13.44 -13.31
N GLU A 136 5.24 12.90 -13.93
CA GLU A 136 4.04 13.69 -14.29
C GLU A 136 3.23 14.11 -13.07
N PHE A 137 3.03 13.23 -12.10
CA PHE A 137 2.38 13.55 -10.83
C PHE A 137 3.07 14.73 -10.15
N ARG A 138 4.41 14.70 -10.03
CA ARG A 138 5.20 15.80 -9.44
C ARG A 138 5.09 17.09 -10.24
N ARG A 139 5.15 17.02 -11.59
CA ARG A 139 5.07 18.20 -12.46
C ARG A 139 3.68 18.83 -12.43
N LYS A 140 2.63 18.03 -12.48
CA LYS A 140 1.22 18.48 -12.52
C LYS A 140 0.65 18.73 -11.12
N LYS A 141 1.34 18.34 -10.05
CA LYS A 141 0.89 18.40 -8.66
C LYS A 141 -0.43 17.64 -8.46
N VAL A 142 -0.59 16.51 -9.10
CA VAL A 142 -1.67 15.56 -8.91
C VAL A 142 -1.14 14.32 -8.20
N HIS A 143 -1.98 13.64 -7.43
CA HIS A 143 -1.58 12.48 -6.60
C HIS A 143 -2.38 11.22 -6.94
N MET A 144 -3.33 11.31 -7.87
CA MET A 144 -4.13 10.18 -8.31
C MET A 144 -4.45 10.34 -9.80
N ALA A 145 -4.44 9.24 -10.54
CA ALA A 145 -4.88 9.15 -11.92
C ALA A 145 -5.94 8.06 -12.07
N VAL A 146 -6.85 8.28 -13.01
CA VAL A 146 -7.81 7.26 -13.47
C VAL A 146 -7.16 6.49 -14.60
N VAL A 147 -7.11 5.17 -14.46
CA VAL A 147 -6.47 4.28 -15.43
C VAL A 147 -7.50 3.83 -16.45
N VAL A 148 -7.16 3.94 -17.73
CA VAL A 148 -8.04 3.57 -18.85
C VAL A 148 -7.40 2.52 -19.74
N ASP A 149 -8.22 1.63 -20.26
CA ASP A 149 -7.84 0.63 -21.24
C ASP A 149 -7.83 1.17 -22.68
N GLU A 150 -7.50 0.32 -23.65
CA GLU A 150 -7.40 0.65 -25.07
C GLU A 150 -8.78 0.97 -25.71
N TYR A 151 -9.86 0.61 -25.05
CA TYR A 151 -11.24 0.84 -25.48
C TYR A 151 -11.86 2.08 -24.82
N GLY A 152 -11.13 2.74 -23.93
CA GLY A 152 -11.57 3.91 -23.17
C GLY A 152 -12.38 3.56 -21.92
N GLY A 153 -12.46 2.29 -21.53
CA GLY A 153 -13.05 1.84 -20.28
C GLY A 153 -12.14 2.16 -19.08
N VAL A 154 -12.73 2.40 -17.92
CA VAL A 154 -11.96 2.60 -16.69
C VAL A 154 -11.52 1.26 -16.12
N SER A 155 -10.22 1.04 -16.05
CA SER A 155 -9.58 -0.17 -15.50
C SER A 155 -9.35 -0.10 -14.00
N GLY A 156 -9.23 1.12 -13.44
CA GLY A 156 -8.94 1.34 -12.02
C GLY A 156 -8.41 2.74 -11.75
N VAL A 157 -7.68 2.88 -10.66
CA VAL A 157 -6.97 4.09 -10.28
C VAL A 157 -5.54 3.77 -9.87
N VAL A 158 -4.67 4.76 -9.97
CA VAL A 158 -3.31 4.68 -9.43
C VAL A 158 -3.00 5.98 -8.70
N SER A 159 -2.43 5.88 -7.52
CA SER A 159 -2.02 7.00 -6.70
C SER A 159 -0.49 7.19 -6.72
N MET A 160 -0.01 8.29 -6.16
CA MET A 160 1.43 8.49 -5.95
C MET A 160 1.93 7.56 -4.84
N GLU A 161 1.09 7.32 -3.89
CA GLU A 161 1.30 6.45 -2.75
C GLU A 161 1.59 5.01 -3.24
N ASP A 162 0.80 4.45 -4.16
CA ASP A 162 1.01 3.10 -4.74
C ASP A 162 2.37 2.99 -5.47
N ILE A 163 2.78 4.06 -6.19
CA ILE A 163 4.10 4.07 -6.87
C ILE A 163 5.26 4.15 -5.87
N ILE A 164 5.07 4.82 -4.74
CA ILE A 164 6.08 4.93 -3.69
C ILE A 164 6.24 3.60 -2.96
N GLU A 165 5.15 2.88 -2.75
CA GLU A 165 5.12 1.54 -2.18
C GLU A 165 5.96 0.54 -3.00
N GLU A 166 5.90 0.58 -4.33
CA GLU A 166 6.78 -0.20 -5.22
C GLU A 166 8.29 0.09 -5.05
N ILE A 167 8.65 1.26 -4.52
CA ILE A 167 10.05 1.63 -4.30
C ILE A 167 10.53 1.23 -2.90
N ILE A 168 9.68 1.45 -1.90
CA ILE A 168 10.06 1.36 -0.49
C ILE A 168 9.66 0.00 0.08
N GLY A 169 8.75 -0.74 -0.59
CA GLY A 169 8.04 -1.87 -0.02
C GLY A 169 6.94 -1.40 0.93
N ASP A 170 6.31 -2.32 1.61
CA ASP A 170 5.37 -2.00 2.70
C ASP A 170 6.11 -1.15 3.73
N ILE A 171 5.77 0.15 3.82
CA ILE A 171 6.29 1.01 4.88
C ILE A 171 5.65 0.48 6.17
N GLN A 172 6.42 -0.26 6.96
CA GLN A 172 6.02 -0.50 8.34
C GLN A 172 5.89 0.87 9.00
N ASP A 173 4.66 1.26 9.35
CA ASP A 173 4.42 2.49 10.10
C ASP A 173 5.11 2.35 11.46
N GLU A 174 5.92 3.35 11.87
CA GLU A 174 6.54 3.40 13.20
C GLU A 174 5.49 3.36 14.32
N PHE A 175 4.19 3.44 13.96
CA PHE A 175 3.03 3.27 14.83
C PHE A 175 2.26 1.96 14.63
N ASP A 176 2.60 1.16 13.60
CA ASP A 176 2.25 -0.24 13.62
C ASP A 176 3.03 -0.81 14.80
N HIS A 177 2.36 -0.89 15.92
CA HIS A 177 2.87 -1.58 17.09
C HIS A 177 3.53 -2.84 16.57
N GLU A 178 4.82 -3.00 16.90
CA GLU A 178 5.52 -4.28 16.84
C GLU A 178 4.61 -5.33 17.49
N THR A 179 3.64 -5.82 16.75
CA THR A 179 3.18 -7.17 16.97
C THR A 179 4.32 -7.95 16.41
N ASP A 180 5.26 -8.35 17.30
CA ASP A 180 6.35 -9.25 16.97
C ASP A 180 5.77 -10.27 15.99
N ASP A 181 6.35 -10.38 14.78
CA ASP A 181 5.88 -11.31 13.75
C ASP A 181 5.74 -12.72 14.32
N VAL A 182 6.38 -12.95 15.46
CA VAL A 182 6.36 -14.17 16.26
C VAL A 182 6.24 -13.82 17.74
N VAL A 183 5.06 -13.97 18.31
CA VAL A 183 4.79 -13.73 19.73
C VAL A 183 4.76 -15.07 20.46
N GLU A 184 5.67 -15.28 21.41
CA GLU A 184 5.59 -16.43 22.28
C GLU A 184 4.40 -16.25 23.26
N LEU A 185 3.46 -17.19 23.18
CA LEU A 185 2.36 -17.31 24.13
C LEU A 185 2.75 -18.27 25.25
N SER A 186 2.03 -18.24 26.36
CA SER A 186 2.27 -19.19 27.46
C SER A 186 2.21 -20.66 26.99
N ASN A 187 3.05 -21.53 27.58
CA ASN A 187 3.06 -22.99 27.37
C ASN A 187 3.61 -23.52 26.03
N GLY A 188 4.62 -22.87 25.45
CA GLY A 188 5.25 -23.34 24.20
C GLY A 188 4.29 -23.28 23.02
N SER A 189 3.60 -22.18 22.89
CA SER A 189 2.81 -21.84 21.73
C SER A 189 3.19 -20.44 21.24
N TRP A 190 3.09 -20.22 19.93
CA TRP A 190 3.43 -18.98 19.27
C TRP A 190 2.25 -18.48 18.44
N LEU A 191 2.03 -17.18 18.45
CA LEU A 191 1.18 -16.50 17.49
C LEU A 191 2.10 -15.85 16.45
N CYS A 192 1.93 -16.20 15.18
CA CYS A 192 2.81 -15.77 14.11
C CYS A 192 2.00 -15.08 13.01
N ASP A 193 2.53 -14.00 12.45
CA ASP A 193 2.02 -13.45 11.18
C ASP A 193 2.26 -14.48 10.07
N ALA A 194 1.28 -14.62 9.16
CA ALA A 194 1.38 -15.60 8.08
C ALA A 194 2.42 -15.23 7.02
N ARG A 195 2.87 -13.97 7.00
CA ARG A 195 3.91 -13.45 6.10
C ARG A 195 5.33 -13.74 6.60
N VAL A 196 5.47 -14.14 7.85
CA VAL A 196 6.79 -14.44 8.43
C VAL A 196 7.54 -15.46 7.60
N ASN A 197 8.82 -15.19 7.36
CA ASN A 197 9.70 -16.13 6.66
C ASN A 197 9.88 -17.41 7.48
N LEU A 198 9.79 -18.59 6.83
CA LEU A 198 9.88 -19.88 7.52
C LEU A 198 11.24 -20.16 8.14
N GLU A 199 12.33 -19.71 7.52
CA GLU A 199 13.69 -19.90 8.05
C GLU A 199 13.86 -19.06 9.32
N PHE A 200 13.44 -17.78 9.27
CA PHE A 200 13.43 -16.90 10.44
C PHE A 200 12.58 -17.48 11.58
N LEU A 201 11.36 -17.94 11.27
CA LEU A 201 10.48 -18.56 12.27
C LEU A 201 11.12 -19.81 12.91
N ALA A 202 11.79 -20.62 12.10
CA ALA A 202 12.48 -21.82 12.59
C ALA A 202 13.65 -21.45 13.53
N GLU A 203 14.40 -20.39 13.21
CA GLU A 203 15.52 -19.90 14.04
C GLU A 203 15.02 -19.33 15.37
N GLU A 204 13.99 -18.48 15.35
CA GLU A 204 13.43 -17.85 16.55
C GLU A 204 12.75 -18.84 17.50
N THR A 205 12.04 -19.83 16.95
CA THR A 205 11.21 -20.75 17.75
C THR A 205 11.85 -22.11 17.99
N ASN A 206 12.95 -22.43 17.31
CA ASN A 206 13.56 -23.79 17.24
C ASN A 206 12.57 -24.87 16.78
N LEU A 207 11.56 -24.51 15.97
CA LEU A 207 10.62 -25.45 15.38
C LEU A 207 11.24 -26.16 14.16
N ASP A 208 11.02 -27.46 14.03
CA ASP A 208 11.47 -28.23 12.86
C ASP A 208 10.50 -28.00 11.68
N LEU A 209 10.65 -26.86 10.98
CA LEU A 209 9.88 -26.47 9.80
C LEU A 209 10.60 -26.90 8.51
N PRO A 210 9.89 -27.06 7.38
CA PRO A 210 10.51 -27.47 6.13
C PRO A 210 11.37 -26.33 5.56
N ALA A 211 12.57 -26.66 5.08
CA ALA A 211 13.44 -25.72 4.40
C ALA A 211 13.22 -25.79 2.87
N GLY A 212 13.16 -24.66 2.20
CA GLY A 212 13.47 -24.54 0.77
C GLY A 212 12.33 -24.51 -0.23
N ASP A 213 11.08 -24.91 0.11
CA ASP A 213 9.99 -24.89 -0.88
C ASP A 213 8.95 -23.76 -0.66
N PHE A 214 9.04 -23.06 0.47
CA PHE A 214 8.08 -22.03 0.87
C PHE A 214 8.80 -20.87 1.53
N ASP A 215 8.54 -19.66 1.05
CA ASP A 215 9.15 -18.45 1.60
C ASP A 215 8.46 -18.03 2.89
N THR A 216 7.13 -18.27 3.04
CA THR A 216 6.34 -17.78 4.16
C THR A 216 5.54 -18.89 4.87
N LEU A 217 5.22 -18.64 6.15
CA LEU A 217 4.36 -19.54 6.96
C LEU A 217 2.98 -19.74 6.30
N GLY A 218 2.37 -18.69 5.77
CA GLY A 218 1.08 -18.77 5.07
C GLY A 218 1.13 -19.67 3.83
N GLY A 219 2.19 -19.53 3.02
CA GLY A 219 2.42 -20.39 1.85
C GLY A 219 2.57 -21.86 2.23
N PHE A 220 3.31 -22.13 3.29
CA PHE A 220 3.46 -23.48 3.83
C PHE A 220 2.14 -24.07 4.32
N VAL A 221 1.33 -23.30 5.05
CA VAL A 221 0.00 -23.73 5.53
C VAL A 221 -0.95 -24.01 4.38
N PHE A 222 -0.96 -23.17 3.33
CA PHE A 222 -1.74 -23.44 2.12
C PHE A 222 -1.34 -24.73 1.44
N HIS A 223 -0.05 -25.02 1.35
CA HIS A 223 0.45 -26.26 0.77
C HIS A 223 0.01 -27.50 1.58
N LEU A 224 0.12 -27.44 2.92
CA LEU A 224 -0.30 -28.52 3.79
C LEU A 224 -1.78 -28.88 3.64
N LEU A 225 -2.62 -27.85 3.47
CA LEU A 225 -4.07 -28.04 3.34
C LEU A 225 -4.50 -28.46 1.95
N GLY A 226 -3.82 -28.02 0.90
CA GLY A 226 -4.22 -28.22 -0.50
C GLY A 226 -5.58 -27.63 -0.87
N LYS A 227 -6.12 -26.74 -0.05
CA LYS A 227 -7.40 -26.05 -0.22
C LYS A 227 -7.36 -24.69 0.47
N ILE A 228 -8.36 -23.83 0.19
CA ILE A 228 -8.53 -22.56 0.92
C ILE A 228 -8.91 -22.89 2.37
N PRO A 229 -8.12 -22.41 3.36
CA PRO A 229 -8.37 -22.66 4.76
C PRO A 229 -9.60 -21.90 5.27
N VAL A 230 -10.05 -22.30 6.47
CA VAL A 230 -11.07 -21.58 7.22
C VAL A 230 -10.55 -21.18 8.60
N ARG A 231 -11.09 -20.12 9.17
CA ARG A 231 -10.73 -19.65 10.52
C ARG A 231 -10.93 -20.77 11.55
N ASN A 232 -9.99 -20.91 12.48
CA ASN A 232 -9.90 -21.96 13.50
C ASN A 232 -9.69 -23.38 12.94
N GLU A 233 -9.34 -23.52 11.66
CA GLU A 233 -8.94 -24.81 11.13
C GLU A 233 -7.61 -25.23 11.74
N LYS A 234 -7.54 -26.50 12.16
CA LYS A 234 -6.39 -27.07 12.83
C LYS A 234 -5.71 -28.10 11.93
N ILE A 235 -4.40 -28.00 11.83
CA ILE A 235 -3.56 -28.87 11.02
C ILE A 235 -2.52 -29.49 11.94
N ALA A 236 -2.41 -30.81 11.96
CA ALA A 236 -1.31 -31.48 12.64
C ALA A 236 -0.10 -31.58 11.70
N TYR A 237 1.05 -31.08 12.14
CA TYR A 237 2.32 -31.22 11.41
C TYR A 237 3.44 -31.60 12.37
N LYS A 238 4.02 -32.78 12.17
CA LYS A 238 5.02 -33.37 13.11
C LYS A 238 4.51 -33.35 14.57
N ASP A 239 5.24 -32.71 15.46
CA ASP A 239 4.90 -32.56 16.89
C ASP A 239 4.18 -31.24 17.19
N TYR A 240 3.56 -30.59 16.19
CA TYR A 240 2.88 -29.29 16.29
C TYR A 240 1.44 -29.35 15.81
N ASP A 241 0.59 -28.52 16.42
CA ASP A 241 -0.70 -28.14 15.90
C ASP A 241 -0.61 -26.70 15.33
N ILE A 242 -0.92 -26.55 14.07
CA ILE A 242 -1.00 -25.25 13.38
C ILE A 242 -2.48 -24.87 13.30
N ILE A 243 -2.87 -23.74 13.87
CA ILE A 243 -4.25 -23.29 13.97
C ILE A 243 -4.38 -21.93 13.31
N ILE A 244 -5.26 -21.79 12.35
CA ILE A 244 -5.51 -20.53 11.66
C ILE A 244 -6.32 -19.60 12.57
N GLN A 245 -5.71 -18.48 12.97
CA GLN A 245 -6.35 -17.53 13.90
C GLN A 245 -7.18 -16.48 13.16
N GLU A 246 -6.59 -15.86 12.15
CA GLU A 246 -7.26 -14.81 11.39
C GLU A 246 -7.08 -15.01 9.89
N MET A 247 -8.13 -14.61 9.17
CA MET A 247 -8.17 -14.60 7.71
C MET A 247 -8.85 -13.34 7.20
N ASP A 248 -8.35 -12.84 6.07
CA ASP A 248 -9.03 -11.82 5.27
C ASP A 248 -9.35 -12.41 3.90
N GLY A 249 -10.65 -12.64 3.66
CA GLY A 249 -11.11 -13.36 2.47
C GLY A 249 -10.44 -14.74 2.36
N HIS A 250 -9.53 -14.89 1.42
CA HIS A 250 -8.78 -16.13 1.16
C HIS A 250 -7.35 -16.08 1.70
N LYS A 251 -6.92 -14.94 2.24
CA LYS A 251 -5.58 -14.71 2.79
C LYS A 251 -5.55 -15.09 4.26
N ILE A 252 -4.53 -15.83 4.67
CA ILE A 252 -4.23 -16.07 6.09
C ILE A 252 -3.49 -14.84 6.60
N ASN A 253 -3.95 -14.24 7.71
CA ASN A 253 -3.29 -13.12 8.36
C ASN A 253 -2.44 -13.62 9.54
N SER A 254 -2.98 -14.47 10.39
CA SER A 254 -2.23 -14.99 11.54
C SER A 254 -2.49 -16.45 11.82
N VAL A 255 -1.46 -17.12 12.35
CA VAL A 255 -1.43 -18.56 12.63
C VAL A 255 -0.93 -18.77 14.05
N LYS A 256 -1.59 -19.64 14.81
CA LYS A 256 -1.10 -20.11 16.11
C LYS A 256 -0.46 -21.46 15.97
N ILE A 257 0.78 -21.62 16.44
CA ILE A 257 1.50 -22.88 16.52
C ILE A 257 1.53 -23.34 17.96
N VAL A 258 1.18 -24.60 18.21
CA VAL A 258 1.15 -25.21 19.55
C VAL A 258 1.99 -26.47 19.53
N THR A 259 3.04 -26.57 20.36
CA THR A 259 3.83 -27.78 20.48
C THR A 259 3.15 -28.77 21.36
N HIS A 260 3.20 -30.07 20.96
CA HIS A 260 2.87 -31.18 21.86
C HIS A 260 4.07 -31.47 22.73
N LYS A 261 4.02 -31.14 24.04
CA LYS A 261 5.05 -31.56 24.98
C LYS A 261 5.12 -33.08 24.93
N LYS A 262 6.28 -33.63 24.57
CA LYS A 262 6.60 -35.01 24.94
C LYS A 262 6.74 -35.04 26.46
N GLU A 263 5.81 -35.75 27.16
CA GLU A 263 6.01 -36.16 28.55
C GLU A 263 7.24 -37.05 28.70
#